data_1ebf76e3fde5185cabf728b2ee7c7f10
#
_entry.id   1ebf76e3fde5185cabf728b2ee7c7f10
#
_cell.length_a   1.000
_cell.length_b   1.000
_cell.length_c   1.000
_cell.angle_alpha   90.00
_cell.angle_beta   90.00
_cell.angle_gamma   90.00
#
_symmetry.space_group_name_H-M   'P 1'
#
loop_
_entity.id
_entity.type
_entity.pdbx_description
1 polymer ?
#
loop_
_entity_poly.entity_id
_entity_poly.type
_entity_poly.pdbx_seq_one_letter_code
_entity_poly.pdbx_strand_id
1 'polypeptide(L)'
;IGVRLVGSEMCIRDRHVTEDEIYVQHGPLDLTFLSKFARIKGCEKLCFEPITPVNPPAEFYDCDDIFEAIREKDRLVHHPYESFDVVVDFVKKAAKDPNVLAIKQTLYRVSGNSPIVAALIKAAENGKQVTVLVELKARFDEENNIQWATKLEKAGCHVIYGLTGLKTHCKICLVVRKDKDGIRRYLHMGTGNYNDSTARFYTDIGMFTCREEYGLDASSLFNTLTGYSLPPEYNKFIVAPQGMRPFFEEMIRKEIENAKQGLPASITAKVNSLVDPAIISLLYEASQAGVKIELIVRGICCLIPGLKGWSENIKVISIVGQLLEHSRIFKFENNGNPLYYLGSADWMQRNLDRRVELVFPVEDEDIKNRVEQILKVTLKDTVNARKQLPDTTYHLVDKRGRKRLNSQKHFSKLAQQAQNAVKKQTYVRTVGTPMVPAKEGEKAE
;
A
#
# COMPACT_ATOMS: atom_id res chain seq x y z
N ILE A 1 -13.77 -8.11 24.69
CA ILE A 1 -14.65 -6.97 24.37
C ILE A 1 -15.49 -6.74 25.59
N GLY A 2 -15.32 -5.59 26.25
CA GLY A 2 -16.13 -5.27 27.44
C GLY A 2 -17.61 -5.32 27.12
N VAL A 3 -18.42 -5.81 28.05
CA VAL A 3 -19.88 -5.98 27.96
C VAL A 3 -20.62 -4.74 27.44
N ARG A 4 -19.98 -3.57 27.47
CA ARG A 4 -20.52 -2.30 26.95
C ARG A 4 -20.41 -2.09 25.43
N LEU A 5 -19.66 -2.91 24.70
CA LEU A 5 -19.43 -2.75 23.24
C LEU A 5 -20.15 -3.79 22.38
N VAL A 6 -20.47 -4.94 22.95
CA VAL A 6 -21.24 -6.00 22.29
C VAL A 6 -22.49 -6.24 23.10
N GLY A 7 -23.60 -5.73 22.65
CA GLY A 7 -24.88 -5.84 23.35
C GLY A 7 -25.39 -4.54 23.97
N SER A 8 -24.81 -3.39 23.62
CA SER A 8 -25.52 -2.15 23.89
C SER A 8 -26.79 -2.12 23.02
N GLU A 9 -27.90 -1.74 23.60
CA GLU A 9 -29.18 -1.59 22.88
C GLU A 9 -29.04 -0.79 21.58
N MET A 10 -28.12 0.16 21.56
CA MET A 10 -27.79 0.99 20.39
C MET A 10 -27.23 0.13 19.23
N CYS A 11 -26.27 -0.78 19.50
CA CYS A 11 -25.72 -1.65 18.45
C CYS A 11 -26.75 -2.67 17.92
N ILE A 12 -27.69 -3.09 18.74
CA ILE A 12 -28.77 -3.99 18.36
C ILE A 12 -29.77 -3.24 17.44
N ARG A 13 -30.19 -2.04 17.82
CA ARG A 13 -31.10 -1.20 17.03
C ARG A 13 -30.53 -0.81 15.68
N ASP A 14 -29.29 -0.37 15.63
CA ASP A 14 -28.63 0.09 14.40
C ASP A 14 -28.50 -1.00 13.33
N ARG A 15 -28.54 -2.28 13.75
CA ARG A 15 -28.40 -3.43 12.86
C ARG A 15 -29.69 -4.19 12.61
N HIS A 16 -30.80 -3.73 13.17
CA HIS A 16 -32.11 -4.40 13.08
C HIS A 16 -32.03 -5.88 13.52
N VAL A 17 -31.21 -6.17 14.54
CA VAL A 17 -31.05 -7.51 15.10
C VAL A 17 -32.23 -7.80 16.02
N THR A 18 -32.86 -8.97 15.84
CA THR A 18 -33.96 -9.43 16.66
C THR A 18 -33.47 -10.17 17.90
N GLU A 19 -34.30 -10.34 18.92
CA GLU A 19 -33.92 -11.06 20.16
C GLU A 19 -33.47 -12.50 19.88
N ASP A 20 -34.07 -13.15 18.88
CA ASP A 20 -33.74 -14.53 18.47
C ASP A 20 -32.34 -14.64 17.83
N GLU A 21 -31.76 -13.52 17.43
CA GLU A 21 -30.40 -13.46 16.88
C GLU A 21 -29.34 -13.14 17.94
N ILE A 22 -29.75 -12.99 19.22
CA ILE A 22 -28.86 -12.63 20.32
C ILE A 22 -28.57 -13.86 21.20
N TYR A 23 -27.32 -14.26 21.21
CA TYR A 23 -26.82 -15.34 22.05
C TYR A 23 -26.08 -14.77 23.27
N VAL A 24 -26.68 -14.86 24.45
CA VAL A 24 -26.06 -14.40 25.69
C VAL A 24 -25.07 -15.46 26.20
N GLN A 25 -23.78 -15.07 26.24
CA GLN A 25 -22.72 -15.94 26.77
C GLN A 25 -22.26 -15.44 28.14
N HIS A 26 -22.35 -16.31 29.16
CA HIS A 26 -21.87 -16.05 30.51
C HIS A 26 -20.44 -16.60 30.68
N GLY A 27 -19.43 -15.80 30.29
CA GLY A 27 -18.03 -16.19 30.45
C GLY A 27 -17.16 -15.73 29.30
N PRO A 28 -15.88 -16.12 29.29
CA PRO A 28 -14.98 -15.81 28.18
C PRO A 28 -15.47 -16.45 26.88
N LEU A 29 -15.47 -15.67 25.79
CA LEU A 29 -15.90 -16.12 24.48
C LEU A 29 -14.68 -16.14 23.55
N ASP A 30 -14.31 -17.33 23.06
CA ASP A 30 -13.31 -17.51 22.00
C ASP A 30 -14.00 -17.92 20.69
N LEU A 31 -13.97 -17.03 19.71
CA LEU A 31 -14.50 -17.26 18.36
C LEU A 31 -13.39 -17.57 17.33
N THR A 32 -12.15 -17.73 17.75
CA THR A 32 -11.01 -17.96 16.83
C THR A 32 -11.14 -19.27 16.05
N PHE A 33 -11.85 -20.27 16.61
CA PHE A 33 -12.14 -21.52 15.92
C PHE A 33 -12.93 -21.32 14.61
N LEU A 34 -13.73 -20.24 14.50
CA LEU A 34 -14.49 -19.91 13.28
C LEU A 34 -13.59 -19.65 12.08
N SER A 35 -12.34 -19.30 12.29
CA SER A 35 -11.36 -19.13 11.19
C SER A 35 -11.15 -20.42 10.38
N LYS A 36 -11.42 -21.58 10.98
CA LYS A 36 -11.34 -22.89 10.33
C LYS A 36 -12.57 -23.21 9.48
N PHE A 37 -13.69 -22.53 9.70
CA PHE A 37 -14.95 -22.78 8.96
C PHE A 37 -14.82 -22.49 7.47
N ALA A 38 -14.03 -21.47 7.09
CA ALA A 38 -13.75 -21.17 5.67
C ALA A 38 -13.01 -22.31 4.93
N ARG A 39 -12.56 -23.34 5.63
CA ARG A 39 -11.81 -24.49 5.08
C ARG A 39 -12.55 -25.80 5.28
N ILE A 40 -13.82 -25.80 5.66
CA ILE A 40 -14.63 -27.01 5.82
C ILE A 40 -14.85 -27.65 4.46
N LYS A 41 -14.49 -28.92 4.35
CA LYS A 41 -14.66 -29.72 3.15
C LYS A 41 -16.14 -29.85 2.81
N GLY A 42 -16.50 -29.58 1.55
CA GLY A 42 -17.91 -29.58 1.08
C GLY A 42 -18.58 -28.21 1.13
N CYS A 43 -17.95 -27.18 1.71
CA CYS A 43 -18.47 -25.81 1.78
C CYS A 43 -17.76 -24.85 0.81
N GLU A 44 -17.00 -25.35 -0.16
CA GLU A 44 -16.20 -24.54 -1.10
C GLU A 44 -17.07 -23.56 -1.90
N LYS A 45 -18.31 -23.95 -2.20
CA LYS A 45 -19.28 -23.07 -2.93
C LYS A 45 -19.71 -21.83 -2.12
N LEU A 46 -19.49 -21.82 -0.81
CA LEU A 46 -19.77 -20.68 0.07
C LEU A 46 -18.57 -19.73 0.19
N CYS A 47 -17.44 -20.12 -0.35
CA CYS A 47 -16.23 -19.32 -0.35
C CYS A 47 -16.10 -18.50 -1.64
N PHE A 48 -15.40 -17.36 -1.55
CA PHE A 48 -15.00 -16.64 -2.74
C PHE A 48 -14.01 -17.46 -3.57
N GLU A 49 -14.09 -17.36 -4.89
CA GLU A 49 -13.04 -17.88 -5.76
C GLU A 49 -11.70 -17.20 -5.43
N PRO A 50 -10.62 -17.98 -5.23
CA PRO A 50 -9.32 -17.40 -4.91
C PRO A 50 -8.84 -16.44 -6.00
N ILE A 51 -8.28 -15.31 -5.60
CA ILE A 51 -7.54 -14.45 -6.51
C ILE A 51 -6.11 -14.98 -6.59
N THR A 52 -5.73 -15.49 -7.75
CA THR A 52 -4.37 -15.97 -8.00
C THR A 52 -3.50 -14.80 -8.47
N PRO A 53 -2.47 -14.41 -7.70
CA PRO A 53 -1.55 -13.36 -8.12
C PRO A 53 -0.79 -13.76 -9.39
N VAL A 54 -0.51 -12.80 -10.27
CA VAL A 54 0.43 -13.03 -11.37
C VAL A 54 1.87 -13.02 -10.84
N ASN A 55 2.66 -14.00 -11.26
CA ASN A 55 4.07 -14.13 -10.87
C ASN A 55 4.89 -14.61 -12.07
N PRO A 56 5.97 -13.92 -12.48
CA PRO A 56 6.32 -12.57 -12.02
C PRO A 56 5.31 -11.53 -12.49
N PRO A 57 5.22 -10.35 -11.82
CA PRO A 57 4.49 -9.21 -12.34
C PRO A 57 4.96 -8.80 -13.72
N ALA A 58 4.10 -8.20 -14.56
CA ALA A 58 4.45 -7.78 -15.91
C ALA A 58 5.69 -6.87 -15.95
N GLU A 59 5.82 -5.98 -14.96
CA GLU A 59 6.95 -5.07 -14.80
C GLU A 59 8.33 -5.76 -14.62
N PHE A 60 8.34 -7.05 -14.23
CA PHE A 60 9.54 -7.83 -13.96
C PHE A 60 9.60 -9.13 -14.78
N TYR A 61 8.78 -9.27 -15.83
CA TYR A 61 8.65 -10.53 -16.56
C TYR A 61 9.90 -10.87 -17.37
N ASP A 62 10.46 -9.90 -18.09
CA ASP A 62 11.64 -10.08 -18.96
C ASP A 62 12.94 -9.67 -18.26
N CYS A 63 13.02 -9.85 -16.93
CA CYS A 63 14.07 -9.30 -16.15
C CYS A 63 14.90 -10.39 -15.47
N ASP A 64 16.11 -10.62 -15.95
CA ASP A 64 17.06 -11.54 -15.33
C ASP A 64 17.65 -10.97 -14.03
N ASP A 65 17.87 -9.64 -13.99
CA ASP A 65 18.36 -8.93 -12.81
C ASP A 65 17.39 -7.83 -12.38
N ILE A 66 16.85 -7.97 -11.16
CA ILE A 66 15.93 -7.00 -10.57
C ILE A 66 16.56 -5.61 -10.39
N PHE A 67 17.88 -5.54 -10.14
CA PHE A 67 18.59 -4.26 -9.98
C PHE A 67 18.70 -3.52 -11.31
N GLU A 68 18.94 -4.23 -12.41
CA GLU A 68 18.93 -3.63 -13.75
C GLU A 68 17.53 -3.12 -14.11
N ALA A 69 16.49 -3.89 -13.82
CA ALA A 69 15.11 -3.45 -14.04
C ALA A 69 14.76 -2.16 -13.30
N ILE A 70 15.18 -2.06 -12.03
CA ILE A 70 14.94 -0.86 -11.22
C ILE A 70 15.81 0.32 -11.71
N ARG A 71 16.99 0.02 -12.26
CA ARG A 71 17.88 1.04 -12.83
C ARG A 71 17.32 1.67 -14.11
N GLU A 72 16.63 0.90 -14.94
CA GLU A 72 16.00 1.39 -16.16
C GLU A 72 14.89 2.39 -15.90
N LYS A 73 13.99 2.08 -14.94
CA LYS A 73 12.87 2.93 -14.54
C LYS A 73 12.32 2.52 -13.18
N ASP A 74 11.60 3.43 -12.54
CA ASP A 74 10.80 3.09 -11.36
C ASP A 74 9.77 2.00 -11.70
N ARG A 75 9.51 1.08 -10.76
CA ARG A 75 8.59 -0.04 -10.95
C ARG A 75 7.53 -0.02 -9.86
N LEU A 76 6.28 -0.32 -10.22
CA LEU A 76 5.17 -0.39 -9.28
C LEU A 76 4.55 -1.78 -9.31
N VAL A 77 4.18 -2.29 -8.14
CA VAL A 77 3.44 -3.54 -7.97
C VAL A 77 2.19 -3.30 -7.14
N HIS A 78 1.08 -3.94 -7.55
CA HIS A 78 -0.22 -3.82 -6.90
C HIS A 78 -0.66 -5.17 -6.34
N HIS A 79 -0.39 -5.40 -5.05
CA HIS A 79 -0.76 -6.62 -4.34
C HIS A 79 -2.25 -6.66 -4.02
N PRO A 80 -2.86 -7.86 -3.92
CA PRO A 80 -2.33 -9.20 -4.22
C PRO A 80 -2.46 -9.59 -5.70
N TYR A 81 -2.89 -8.70 -6.58
CA TYR A 81 -3.10 -9.01 -8.01
C TYR A 81 -1.79 -9.38 -8.69
N GLU A 82 -0.72 -8.74 -8.28
CA GLU A 82 0.67 -9.04 -8.60
C GLU A 82 1.37 -9.59 -7.36
N SER A 83 2.14 -10.67 -7.54
CA SER A 83 2.73 -11.41 -6.42
C SER A 83 3.66 -10.56 -5.57
N PHE A 84 3.58 -10.74 -4.26
CA PHE A 84 4.54 -10.19 -3.31
C PHE A 84 5.92 -10.86 -3.41
N ASP A 85 6.02 -11.99 -4.13
CA ASP A 85 7.29 -12.70 -4.30
C ASP A 85 8.39 -11.83 -4.90
N VAL A 86 8.04 -10.85 -5.75
CA VAL A 86 9.05 -9.92 -6.30
C VAL A 86 9.74 -9.09 -5.21
N VAL A 87 9.02 -8.72 -4.13
CA VAL A 87 9.60 -8.02 -2.98
C VAL A 87 10.51 -8.95 -2.18
N VAL A 88 10.08 -10.20 -2.01
CA VAL A 88 10.89 -11.25 -1.38
C VAL A 88 12.16 -11.51 -2.20
N ASP A 89 12.04 -11.59 -3.52
CA ASP A 89 13.17 -11.87 -4.42
C ASP A 89 14.15 -10.70 -4.49
N PHE A 90 13.66 -9.45 -4.36
CA PHE A 90 14.54 -8.28 -4.21
C PHE A 90 15.48 -8.43 -3.02
N VAL A 91 14.98 -8.81 -1.85
CA VAL A 91 15.80 -9.04 -0.66
C VAL A 91 16.67 -10.30 -0.78
N LYS A 92 16.13 -11.39 -1.36
CA LYS A 92 16.89 -12.62 -1.59
C LYS A 92 18.05 -12.43 -2.56
N LYS A 93 17.84 -11.71 -3.67
CA LYS A 93 18.91 -11.38 -4.63
C LYS A 93 19.94 -10.46 -3.98
N ALA A 94 19.50 -9.43 -3.23
CA ALA A 94 20.41 -8.58 -2.46
C ALA A 94 21.28 -9.38 -1.48
N ALA A 95 20.71 -10.39 -0.82
CA ALA A 95 21.44 -11.23 0.12
C ALA A 95 22.57 -12.05 -0.54
N LYS A 96 22.42 -12.42 -1.80
CA LYS A 96 23.35 -13.26 -2.55
C LYS A 96 24.35 -12.47 -3.41
N ASP A 97 24.00 -11.27 -3.85
CA ASP A 97 24.83 -10.47 -4.76
C ASP A 97 26.10 -9.97 -4.07
N PRO A 98 27.31 -10.33 -4.57
CA PRO A 98 28.57 -9.92 -3.96
C PRO A 98 28.80 -8.41 -3.97
N ASN A 99 28.13 -7.67 -4.87
CA ASN A 99 28.24 -6.23 -4.98
C ASN A 99 27.36 -5.48 -3.96
N VAL A 100 26.42 -6.15 -3.28
CA VAL A 100 25.62 -5.54 -2.23
C VAL A 100 26.45 -5.41 -0.94
N LEU A 101 26.54 -4.19 -0.43
CA LEU A 101 27.31 -3.82 0.75
C LEU A 101 26.46 -3.83 2.01
N ALA A 102 25.23 -3.30 1.91
CA ALA A 102 24.34 -3.17 3.05
C ALA A 102 22.86 -3.36 2.67
N ILE A 103 22.07 -3.85 3.63
CA ILE A 103 20.62 -3.92 3.56
C ILE A 103 20.06 -3.31 4.83
N LYS A 104 19.17 -2.32 4.72
CA LYS A 104 18.45 -1.74 5.85
C LYS A 104 16.95 -1.89 5.63
N GLN A 105 16.21 -2.40 6.62
CA GLN A 105 14.79 -2.70 6.46
C GLN A 105 14.00 -2.47 7.74
N THR A 106 12.76 -1.96 7.58
CA THR A 106 11.78 -1.86 8.67
C THR A 106 10.88 -3.09 8.66
N LEU A 107 10.63 -3.67 9.82
CA LEU A 107 9.70 -4.79 10.03
C LEU A 107 8.69 -4.43 11.12
N TYR A 108 7.41 -4.47 10.79
CA TYR A 108 6.32 -4.19 11.72
C TYR A 108 5.55 -5.45 12.10
N ARG A 109 5.03 -6.17 11.12
CA ARG A 109 4.35 -7.47 11.26
C ARG A 109 5.00 -8.45 10.31
N VAL A 110 5.48 -9.55 10.84
CA VAL A 110 6.21 -10.56 10.08
C VAL A 110 5.49 -11.90 10.20
N SER A 111 5.42 -12.66 9.12
CA SER A 111 4.86 -14.02 9.15
C SER A 111 5.72 -14.98 10.00
N GLY A 112 5.11 -16.05 10.51
CA GLY A 112 5.82 -17.04 11.34
C GLY A 112 7.01 -17.72 10.65
N ASN A 113 6.99 -17.86 9.30
CA ASN A 113 8.09 -18.39 8.48
C ASN A 113 8.43 -17.38 7.39
N SER A 114 8.85 -16.17 7.78
CA SER A 114 9.10 -15.08 6.84
C SER A 114 10.28 -15.35 5.91
N PRO A 115 10.07 -15.40 4.59
CA PRO A 115 11.14 -15.54 3.61
C PRO A 115 12.05 -14.29 3.56
N ILE A 116 11.54 -13.13 3.95
CA ILE A 116 12.30 -11.87 4.05
C ILE A 116 13.29 -11.96 5.20
N VAL A 117 12.84 -12.39 6.39
CA VAL A 117 13.73 -12.55 7.56
C VAL A 117 14.80 -13.58 7.26
N ALA A 118 14.44 -14.71 6.63
CA ALA A 118 15.42 -15.71 6.20
C ALA A 118 16.46 -15.13 5.22
N ALA A 119 16.03 -14.26 4.30
CA ALA A 119 16.94 -13.59 3.37
C ALA A 119 17.87 -12.57 4.08
N LEU A 120 17.37 -11.82 5.08
CA LEU A 120 18.17 -10.90 5.87
C LEU A 120 19.24 -11.63 6.72
N ILE A 121 18.86 -12.75 7.35
CA ILE A 121 19.82 -13.64 8.04
C ILE A 121 20.89 -14.10 7.06
N LYS A 122 20.50 -14.59 5.87
CA LYS A 122 21.45 -15.04 4.86
C LYS A 122 22.37 -13.92 4.36
N ALA A 123 21.88 -12.70 4.29
CA ALA A 123 22.70 -11.53 3.95
C ALA A 123 23.80 -11.29 4.98
N ALA A 124 23.46 -11.33 6.26
CA ALA A 124 24.45 -11.17 7.36
C ALA A 124 25.48 -12.30 7.36
N GLU A 125 25.04 -13.56 7.21
CA GLU A 125 25.95 -14.72 7.06
C GLU A 125 26.92 -14.58 5.87
N ASN A 126 26.47 -13.91 4.79
CA ASN A 126 27.29 -13.60 3.61
C ASN A 126 28.17 -12.35 3.81
N GLY A 127 28.32 -11.83 5.04
CA GLY A 127 29.21 -10.72 5.40
C GLY A 127 28.68 -9.33 5.05
N LYS A 128 27.39 -9.17 4.73
CA LYS A 128 26.79 -7.87 4.43
C LYS A 128 26.40 -7.13 5.71
N GLN A 129 26.44 -5.80 5.68
CA GLN A 129 25.91 -4.99 6.77
C GLN A 129 24.38 -5.03 6.72
N VAL A 130 23.75 -5.68 7.69
CA VAL A 130 22.28 -5.79 7.76
C VAL A 130 21.76 -5.06 8.98
N THR A 131 20.97 -4.01 8.76
CA THR A 131 20.29 -3.25 9.82
C THR A 131 18.78 -3.47 9.72
N VAL A 132 18.18 -3.95 10.79
CA VAL A 132 16.73 -4.26 10.80
C VAL A 132 16.08 -3.53 11.97
N LEU A 133 15.12 -2.69 11.66
CA LEU A 133 14.27 -2.11 12.69
C LEU A 133 13.05 -3.02 12.89
N VAL A 134 12.91 -3.59 14.08
CA VAL A 134 11.80 -4.46 14.46
C VAL A 134 10.90 -3.73 15.45
N GLU A 135 9.64 -3.49 15.09
CA GLU A 135 8.65 -2.89 15.98
C GLU A 135 8.10 -3.96 16.94
N LEU A 136 8.58 -4.01 18.17
CA LEU A 136 8.15 -5.01 19.16
C LEU A 136 6.70 -4.83 19.60
N LYS A 137 6.19 -3.60 19.66
CA LYS A 137 4.83 -3.30 20.09
C LYS A 137 3.81 -3.41 18.94
N ALA A 138 4.06 -4.28 17.95
CA ALA A 138 3.08 -4.61 16.92
C ALA A 138 1.95 -5.44 17.55
N ARG A 139 0.78 -4.84 17.70
CA ARG A 139 -0.36 -5.44 18.41
C ARG A 139 -0.70 -6.83 17.88
N PHE A 140 -0.73 -7.85 18.77
CA PHE A 140 -0.94 -9.28 18.52
C PHE A 140 0.23 -10.04 17.86
N ASP A 141 1.37 -9.38 17.61
CA ASP A 141 2.55 -10.00 17.00
C ASP A 141 3.80 -9.84 17.88
N GLU A 142 3.65 -9.39 19.12
CA GLU A 142 4.75 -9.05 20.02
C GLU A 142 5.71 -10.23 20.23
N GLU A 143 5.18 -11.40 20.59
CA GLU A 143 5.98 -12.61 20.83
C GLU A 143 6.74 -13.06 19.57
N ASN A 144 6.05 -13.07 18.42
CA ASN A 144 6.63 -13.45 17.14
C ASN A 144 7.77 -12.49 16.75
N ASN A 145 7.58 -11.19 16.95
CA ASN A 145 8.59 -10.18 16.62
C ASN A 145 9.82 -10.27 17.53
N ILE A 146 9.66 -10.62 18.82
CA ILE A 146 10.78 -10.88 19.74
C ILE A 146 11.59 -12.10 19.27
N GLN A 147 10.94 -13.20 18.89
CA GLN A 147 11.62 -14.39 18.39
C GLN A 147 12.44 -14.09 17.11
N TRP A 148 11.87 -13.30 16.18
CA TRP A 148 12.58 -12.89 14.96
C TRP A 148 13.74 -11.94 15.24
N ALA A 149 13.55 -10.98 16.14
CA ALA A 149 14.63 -10.09 16.56
C ALA A 149 15.83 -10.88 17.10
N THR A 150 15.59 -11.83 18.01
CA THR A 150 16.63 -12.71 18.56
C THR A 150 17.33 -13.55 17.49
N LYS A 151 16.59 -14.06 16.48
CA LYS A 151 17.21 -14.82 15.38
C LYS A 151 18.09 -13.94 14.50
N LEU A 152 17.64 -12.72 14.21
CA LEU A 152 18.42 -11.74 13.43
C LEU A 152 19.70 -11.33 14.15
N GLU A 153 19.65 -11.05 15.46
CA GLU A 153 20.82 -10.74 16.27
C GLU A 153 21.84 -11.88 16.29
N LYS A 154 21.38 -13.11 16.48
CA LYS A 154 22.25 -14.31 16.47
C LYS A 154 22.95 -14.50 15.12
N ALA A 155 22.34 -14.06 14.03
CA ALA A 155 22.94 -14.11 12.70
C ALA A 155 23.90 -12.93 12.40
N GLY A 156 24.08 -12.00 13.33
CA GLY A 156 24.94 -10.84 13.16
C GLY A 156 24.28 -9.61 12.55
N CYS A 157 22.94 -9.58 12.46
CA CYS A 157 22.23 -8.36 12.06
C CYS A 157 22.25 -7.33 13.20
N HIS A 158 22.38 -6.05 12.82
CA HIS A 158 22.15 -4.94 13.74
C HIS A 158 20.64 -4.72 13.90
N VAL A 159 20.08 -5.16 15.02
CA VAL A 159 18.63 -5.05 15.28
C VAL A 159 18.34 -3.84 16.16
N ILE A 160 17.33 -3.06 15.75
CA ILE A 160 16.87 -1.86 16.45
C ILE A 160 15.41 -2.06 16.84
N TYR A 161 15.11 -1.80 18.09
CA TYR A 161 13.79 -2.04 18.70
C TYR A 161 12.87 -0.81 18.70
N GLY A 162 12.97 -0.01 17.65
CA GLY A 162 12.18 1.21 17.46
C GLY A 162 12.75 2.41 18.23
N LEU A 163 12.03 3.54 18.13
CA LEU A 163 12.36 4.78 18.84
C LEU A 163 11.54 4.88 20.12
N THR A 164 12.17 5.39 21.19
CA THR A 164 11.48 5.62 22.45
C THR A 164 10.30 6.58 22.27
N GLY A 165 9.10 6.16 22.68
CA GLY A 165 7.88 6.95 22.58
C GLY A 165 7.19 6.99 21.21
N LEU A 166 7.83 6.51 20.14
CA LEU A 166 7.27 6.45 18.79
C LEU A 166 7.17 5.01 18.31
N LYS A 167 6.08 4.68 17.61
CA LYS A 167 5.96 3.40 16.89
C LYS A 167 6.42 3.58 15.46
N THR A 168 7.31 2.70 14.99
CA THR A 168 7.73 2.70 13.59
C THR A 168 6.73 1.93 12.74
N HIS A 169 6.10 2.62 11.80
CA HIS A 169 5.09 2.03 10.92
C HIS A 169 5.36 2.23 9.42
N CYS A 170 6.41 2.94 9.05
CA CYS A 170 6.85 3.05 7.65
C CYS A 170 7.32 1.69 7.11
N LYS A 171 7.18 1.50 5.79
CA LYS A 171 7.57 0.28 5.09
C LYS A 171 8.59 0.64 4.03
N ILE A 172 9.84 0.38 4.36
CA ILE A 172 10.98 0.72 3.52
C ILE A 172 12.08 -0.34 3.62
N CYS A 173 12.64 -0.69 2.49
CA CYS A 173 13.85 -1.51 2.36
C CYS A 173 14.85 -0.76 1.49
N LEU A 174 16.06 -0.57 2.01
CA LEU A 174 17.18 0.06 1.33
C LEU A 174 18.27 -0.98 1.10
N VAL A 175 18.69 -1.14 -0.15
CA VAL A 175 19.86 -1.94 -0.55
C VAL A 175 20.92 -1.01 -1.10
N VAL A 176 22.12 -1.04 -0.50
CA VAL A 176 23.29 -0.30 -0.96
C VAL A 176 24.18 -1.23 -1.76
N ARG A 177 24.38 -0.94 -3.05
CA ARG A 177 25.12 -1.79 -4.00
C ARG A 177 26.23 -1.00 -4.66
N LYS A 178 27.36 -1.66 -4.89
CA LYS A 178 28.47 -1.14 -5.69
C LYS A 178 28.24 -1.52 -7.15
N ASP A 179 27.70 -0.60 -7.93
CA ASP A 179 27.54 -0.76 -9.38
C ASP A 179 28.85 -0.39 -10.11
N LYS A 180 28.87 -0.59 -11.42
CA LYS A 180 30.05 -0.24 -12.26
C LYS A 180 30.37 1.25 -12.23
N ASP A 181 29.36 2.09 -12.06
CA ASP A 181 29.42 3.56 -12.05
C ASP A 181 29.45 4.17 -10.64
N GLY A 182 29.57 3.35 -9.58
CA GLY A 182 29.67 3.81 -8.21
C GLY A 182 28.69 3.15 -7.26
N ILE A 183 28.49 3.76 -6.10
CA ILE A 183 27.54 3.25 -5.10
C ILE A 183 26.14 3.73 -5.44
N ARG A 184 25.22 2.77 -5.59
CA ARG A 184 23.81 3.03 -5.86
C ARG A 184 22.92 2.49 -4.74
N ARG A 185 21.84 3.20 -4.49
CA ARG A 185 20.83 2.87 -3.49
C ARG A 185 19.57 2.41 -4.19
N TYR A 186 19.18 1.17 -3.96
CA TYR A 186 17.95 0.58 -4.47
C TYR A 186 16.94 0.50 -3.35
N LEU A 187 15.72 0.94 -3.62
CA LEU A 187 14.67 1.06 -2.62
C LEU A 187 13.45 0.23 -3.02
N HIS A 188 12.83 -0.36 -2.02
CA HIS A 188 11.41 -0.71 -2.07
C HIS A 188 10.72 0.05 -0.96
N MET A 189 9.64 0.75 -1.32
CA MET A 189 8.77 1.46 -0.39
C MET A 189 7.33 1.02 -0.65
N GLY A 190 6.53 0.88 0.40
CA GLY A 190 5.18 0.37 0.23
C GLY A 190 4.17 0.89 1.22
N THR A 191 2.90 0.70 0.87
CA THR A 191 1.77 0.98 1.76
C THR A 191 1.51 -0.17 2.73
N GLY A 192 1.96 -1.38 2.39
CA GLY A 192 1.73 -2.64 3.12
C GLY A 192 2.93 -3.16 3.87
N ASN A 193 2.67 -3.98 4.88
CA ASN A 193 3.72 -4.61 5.67
C ASN A 193 4.53 -5.64 4.86
N TYR A 194 5.76 -5.88 5.27
CA TYR A 194 6.62 -6.96 4.76
C TYR A 194 6.18 -8.33 5.33
N ASN A 195 4.96 -8.73 4.97
CA ASN A 195 4.34 -9.97 5.45
C ASN A 195 3.70 -10.69 4.26
N ASP A 196 4.33 -11.76 3.81
CA ASP A 196 3.94 -12.58 2.65
C ASP A 196 2.56 -13.25 2.83
N SER A 197 2.17 -13.54 4.08
CA SER A 197 0.87 -14.14 4.38
C SER A 197 -0.26 -13.14 4.21
N THR A 198 -0.14 -11.93 4.80
CA THR A 198 -1.17 -10.89 4.69
C THR A 198 -1.20 -10.23 3.32
N ALA A 199 -0.08 -10.19 2.59
CA ALA A 199 0.01 -9.67 1.23
C ALA A 199 -0.88 -10.43 0.21
N ARG A 200 -1.42 -11.60 0.59
CA ARG A 200 -2.37 -12.36 -0.23
C ARG A 200 -3.81 -11.89 -0.09
N PHE A 201 -4.11 -11.12 0.97
CA PHE A 201 -5.48 -10.71 1.31
C PHE A 201 -5.64 -9.19 1.42
N TYR A 202 -4.55 -8.44 1.50
CA TYR A 202 -4.55 -6.99 1.62
C TYR A 202 -4.20 -6.37 0.26
N THR A 203 -4.97 -5.35 -0.13
CA THR A 203 -4.58 -4.56 -1.31
C THR A 203 -3.56 -3.54 -0.90
N ASP A 204 -2.35 -3.65 -1.44
CA ASP A 204 -1.26 -2.73 -1.16
C ASP A 204 -0.48 -2.39 -2.42
N ILE A 205 0.27 -1.31 -2.37
CA ILE A 205 1.12 -0.84 -3.46
C ILE A 205 2.55 -0.78 -2.99
N GLY A 206 3.45 -1.36 -3.78
CA GLY A 206 4.90 -1.25 -3.61
C GLY A 206 5.53 -0.52 -4.78
N MET A 207 6.50 0.34 -4.51
CA MET A 207 7.30 1.04 -5.51
C MET A 207 8.77 0.72 -5.33
N PHE A 208 9.43 0.38 -6.44
CA PHE A 208 10.87 0.21 -6.51
C PHE A 208 11.49 1.39 -7.25
N THR A 209 12.58 1.93 -6.73
CA THR A 209 13.32 3.03 -7.32
C THR A 209 14.80 2.98 -6.96
N CYS A 210 15.65 3.57 -7.79
CA CYS A 210 17.04 3.85 -7.46
C CYS A 210 17.41 5.30 -7.73
N ARG A 211 16.43 6.20 -7.77
CA ARG A 211 16.68 7.64 -7.91
C ARG A 211 17.48 8.15 -6.72
N GLU A 212 18.45 9.00 -6.99
CA GLU A 212 19.43 9.43 -5.98
C GLU A 212 18.78 10.15 -4.80
N GLU A 213 17.85 11.07 -5.04
CA GLU A 213 17.16 11.84 -4.00
C GLU A 213 16.41 10.94 -3.02
N TYR A 214 15.70 9.92 -3.53
CA TYR A 214 15.02 8.92 -2.67
C TYR A 214 16.04 8.08 -1.88
N GLY A 215 17.17 7.74 -2.51
CA GLY A 215 18.24 6.99 -1.88
C GLY A 215 18.92 7.75 -0.75
N LEU A 216 19.13 9.05 -0.91
CA LEU A 216 19.66 9.95 0.12
C LEU A 216 18.68 10.07 1.29
N ASP A 217 17.41 10.32 0.99
CA ASP A 217 16.36 10.42 2.00
C ASP A 217 16.19 9.12 2.80
N ALA A 218 16.26 7.97 2.14
CA ALA A 218 16.20 6.67 2.80
C ALA A 218 17.40 6.45 3.73
N SER A 219 18.59 6.86 3.30
CA SER A 219 19.80 6.79 4.15
C SER A 219 19.65 7.66 5.39
N SER A 220 19.16 8.88 5.20
CA SER A 220 18.89 9.85 6.27
C SER A 220 17.80 9.36 7.24
N LEU A 221 16.71 8.78 6.70
CA LEU A 221 15.66 8.18 7.52
C LEU A 221 16.21 7.04 8.39
N PHE A 222 16.99 6.12 7.82
CA PHE A 222 17.60 5.05 8.62
C PHE A 222 18.61 5.57 9.63
N ASN A 223 19.36 6.64 9.35
CA ASN A 223 20.25 7.25 10.34
C ASN A 223 19.46 7.84 11.52
N THR A 224 18.32 8.47 11.26
CA THR A 224 17.40 8.93 12.31
C THR A 224 16.82 7.76 13.10
N LEU A 225 16.35 6.71 12.42
CA LEU A 225 15.77 5.53 13.08
C LEU A 225 16.76 4.75 13.93
N THR A 226 18.04 4.82 13.60
CA THR A 226 19.12 4.19 14.37
C THR A 226 19.69 5.06 15.48
N GLY A 227 19.18 6.29 15.63
CA GLY A 227 19.60 7.23 16.67
C GLY A 227 20.93 7.96 16.39
N TYR A 228 21.45 7.87 15.15
CA TYR A 228 22.72 8.51 14.77
C TYR A 228 22.56 9.98 14.40
N SER A 229 21.36 10.43 14.05
CA SER A 229 21.12 11.82 13.67
C SER A 229 19.73 12.31 14.07
N LEU A 230 19.62 13.63 14.20
CA LEU A 230 18.32 14.29 14.24
C LEU A 230 17.62 14.15 12.88
N PRO A 231 16.27 14.24 12.82
CA PRO A 231 15.54 14.25 11.56
C PRO A 231 16.03 15.39 10.66
N PRO A 232 16.48 15.10 9.43
CA PRO A 232 16.89 16.12 8.47
C PRO A 232 15.67 16.73 7.76
N GLU A 233 15.91 17.76 6.94
CA GLU A 233 15.02 18.09 5.84
C GLU A 233 15.19 17.03 4.74
N TYR A 234 14.07 16.42 4.32
CA TYR A 234 14.07 15.41 3.27
C TYR A 234 13.81 16.07 1.91
N ASN A 235 14.39 15.52 0.84
CA ASN A 235 14.18 16.02 -0.53
C ASN A 235 12.80 15.61 -1.07
N LYS A 236 12.40 14.37 -0.84
CA LYS A 236 11.19 13.74 -1.38
C LYS A 236 10.30 13.13 -0.30
N PHE A 237 10.89 12.65 0.79
CA PHE A 237 10.15 11.95 1.83
C PHE A 237 9.38 12.91 2.73
N ILE A 238 8.15 12.57 3.00
CA ILE A 238 7.32 13.22 4.01
C ILE A 238 7.22 12.26 5.19
N VAL A 239 7.93 12.59 6.27
CA VAL A 239 8.08 11.71 7.42
C VAL A 239 7.33 12.27 8.63
N ALA A 240 6.53 11.43 9.29
CA ALA A 240 5.93 11.75 10.58
C ALA A 240 6.93 11.41 11.72
N PRO A 241 6.85 12.14 12.87
CA PRO A 241 5.82 13.13 13.23
C PRO A 241 6.09 14.55 12.71
N GLN A 242 7.31 14.90 12.30
CA GLN A 242 7.70 16.30 12.11
C GLN A 242 7.09 16.95 10.86
N GLY A 243 7.20 16.26 9.70
CA GLY A 243 6.88 16.85 8.40
C GLY A 243 5.48 16.54 7.86
N MET A 244 4.82 15.47 8.32
CA MET A 244 3.65 14.93 7.64
C MET A 244 2.38 15.74 7.85
N ARG A 245 2.10 16.21 9.06
CA ARG A 245 0.95 17.05 9.34
C ARG A 245 1.03 18.39 8.58
N PRO A 246 2.12 19.17 8.70
CA PRO A 246 2.26 20.42 7.94
C PRO A 246 2.12 20.20 6.44
N PHE A 247 2.67 19.12 5.90
CA PHE A 247 2.55 18.78 4.49
C PHE A 247 1.10 18.61 4.05
N PHE A 248 0.29 17.78 4.73
CA PHE A 248 -1.10 17.59 4.35
C PHE A 248 -1.93 18.86 4.51
N GLU A 249 -1.70 19.62 5.57
CA GLU A 249 -2.39 20.90 5.79
C GLU A 249 -2.06 21.90 4.66
N GLU A 250 -0.81 22.00 4.26
CA GLU A 250 -0.37 22.85 3.14
C GLU A 250 -1.00 22.42 1.81
N MET A 251 -0.97 21.13 1.50
CA MET A 251 -1.55 20.59 0.26
C MET A 251 -3.07 20.86 0.18
N ILE A 252 -3.80 20.69 1.26
CA ILE A 252 -5.25 20.98 1.30
C ILE A 252 -5.47 22.49 1.13
N ARG A 253 -4.70 23.35 1.82
CA ARG A 253 -4.81 24.81 1.70
C ARG A 253 -4.50 25.30 0.29
N LYS A 254 -3.54 24.66 -0.39
CA LYS A 254 -3.22 24.97 -1.79
C LYS A 254 -4.41 24.68 -2.72
N GLU A 255 -5.13 23.58 -2.51
CA GLU A 255 -6.34 23.29 -3.28
C GLU A 255 -7.49 24.29 -2.95
N ILE A 256 -7.60 24.73 -1.69
CA ILE A 256 -8.54 25.79 -1.30
C ILE A 256 -8.23 27.10 -2.06
N GLU A 257 -6.96 27.47 -2.12
CA GLU A 257 -6.54 28.70 -2.81
C GLU A 257 -6.77 28.59 -4.32
N ASN A 258 -6.44 27.46 -4.94
CA ASN A 258 -6.74 27.19 -6.34
C ASN A 258 -8.25 27.33 -6.63
N ALA A 259 -9.10 26.76 -5.80
CA ALA A 259 -10.55 26.84 -5.95
C ALA A 259 -11.08 28.30 -5.81
N LYS A 260 -10.56 29.07 -4.85
CA LYS A 260 -10.93 30.49 -4.65
C LYS A 260 -10.54 31.36 -5.86
N GLN A 261 -9.47 30.97 -6.57
CA GLN A 261 -9.02 31.64 -7.80
C GLN A 261 -9.73 31.12 -9.06
N GLY A 262 -10.67 30.17 -8.94
CA GLY A 262 -11.37 29.56 -10.07
C GLY A 262 -10.49 28.60 -10.89
N LEU A 263 -9.36 28.15 -10.35
CA LEU A 263 -8.45 27.18 -10.95
C LEU A 263 -8.90 25.73 -10.67
N PRO A 264 -8.49 24.74 -11.48
CA PRO A 264 -8.74 23.34 -11.22
C PRO A 264 -8.28 22.93 -9.81
N ALA A 265 -9.21 22.40 -9.01
CA ALA A 265 -8.96 22.01 -7.62
C ALA A 265 -9.74 20.75 -7.25
N SER A 266 -9.05 19.70 -6.85
CA SER A 266 -9.69 18.48 -6.34
C SER A 266 -8.76 17.69 -5.42
N ILE A 267 -9.35 16.94 -4.49
CA ILE A 267 -8.63 16.03 -3.60
C ILE A 267 -9.23 14.64 -3.74
N THR A 268 -8.40 13.64 -4.02
CA THR A 268 -8.80 12.24 -3.95
C THR A 268 -7.89 11.52 -2.97
N ALA A 269 -8.45 10.89 -1.95
CA ALA A 269 -7.65 10.13 -0.99
C ALA A 269 -8.24 8.75 -0.73
N LYS A 270 -7.36 7.75 -0.69
CA LYS A 270 -7.66 6.39 -0.23
C LYS A 270 -6.89 6.15 1.05
N VAL A 271 -7.60 5.90 2.14
CA VAL A 271 -7.05 5.70 3.48
C VAL A 271 -7.82 4.61 4.23
N ASN A 272 -7.22 4.05 5.29
CA ASN A 272 -7.98 3.13 6.12
C ASN A 272 -8.86 3.84 7.13
N SER A 273 -8.44 4.99 7.63
CA SER A 273 -9.21 5.77 8.61
C SER A 273 -9.01 7.26 8.42
N LEU A 274 -10.08 8.02 8.64
CA LEU A 274 -10.11 9.47 8.64
C LEU A 274 -10.72 9.94 9.97
N VAL A 275 -9.85 10.36 10.91
CA VAL A 275 -10.23 10.64 12.30
C VAL A 275 -9.64 11.97 12.82
N ASP A 276 -8.61 12.49 12.15
CA ASP A 276 -7.92 13.70 12.58
C ASP A 276 -8.82 14.95 12.48
N PRO A 277 -9.11 15.65 13.60
CA PRO A 277 -10.04 16.77 13.57
C PRO A 277 -9.55 17.94 12.72
N ALA A 278 -8.24 18.23 12.71
CA ALA A 278 -7.69 19.34 11.96
C ALA A 278 -7.78 19.09 10.45
N ILE A 279 -7.44 17.88 9.99
CA ILE A 279 -7.59 17.48 8.59
C ILE A 279 -9.08 17.51 8.18
N ILE A 280 -9.99 17.00 9.02
CA ILE A 280 -11.44 17.02 8.74
C ILE A 280 -11.94 18.46 8.60
N SER A 281 -11.53 19.35 9.50
CA SER A 281 -11.91 20.77 9.45
C SER A 281 -11.43 21.43 8.14
N LEU A 282 -10.19 21.17 7.73
CA LEU A 282 -9.65 21.67 6.47
C LEU A 282 -10.37 21.11 5.24
N LEU A 283 -10.78 19.83 5.27
CA LEU A 283 -11.57 19.23 4.18
C LEU A 283 -12.96 19.87 4.07
N TYR A 284 -13.58 20.26 5.20
CA TYR A 284 -14.83 21.04 5.18
C TYR A 284 -14.60 22.44 4.59
N GLU A 285 -13.54 23.14 5.00
CA GLU A 285 -13.16 24.43 4.42
C GLU A 285 -12.90 24.32 2.91
N ALA A 286 -12.21 23.26 2.48
CA ALA A 286 -11.97 22.99 1.08
C ALA A 286 -13.28 22.74 0.29
N SER A 287 -14.22 21.99 0.87
CA SER A 287 -15.53 21.78 0.27
C SER A 287 -16.31 23.11 0.14
N GLN A 288 -16.29 23.96 1.17
CA GLN A 288 -16.92 25.28 1.14
C GLN A 288 -16.32 26.21 0.08
N ALA A 289 -15.01 26.08 -0.16
CA ALA A 289 -14.30 26.83 -1.21
C ALA A 289 -14.59 26.28 -2.64
N GLY A 290 -15.31 25.15 -2.77
CA GLY A 290 -15.64 24.55 -4.07
C GLY A 290 -14.72 23.42 -4.51
N VAL A 291 -13.75 23.00 -3.70
CA VAL A 291 -12.88 21.85 -4.01
C VAL A 291 -13.70 20.58 -4.07
N LYS A 292 -13.59 19.82 -5.17
CA LYS A 292 -14.20 18.49 -5.29
C LYS A 292 -13.36 17.46 -4.52
N ILE A 293 -14.00 16.77 -3.56
CA ILE A 293 -13.32 15.82 -2.69
C ILE A 293 -13.93 14.43 -2.80
N GLU A 294 -13.14 13.42 -3.19
CA GLU A 294 -13.56 12.02 -3.32
C GLU A 294 -12.70 11.14 -2.40
N LEU A 295 -13.31 10.53 -1.39
CA LEU A 295 -12.61 9.77 -0.36
C LEU A 295 -13.01 8.30 -0.41
N ILE A 296 -12.00 7.42 -0.33
CA ILE A 296 -12.16 5.97 -0.19
C ILE A 296 -11.66 5.62 1.21
N VAL A 297 -12.59 5.42 2.16
CA VAL A 297 -12.27 5.17 3.57
C VAL A 297 -12.80 3.80 3.97
N ARG A 298 -11.89 2.86 4.23
CA ARG A 298 -12.26 1.47 4.53
C ARG A 298 -12.84 1.29 5.94
N GLY A 299 -12.30 2.00 6.92
CA GLY A 299 -12.61 1.84 8.34
C GLY A 299 -13.29 3.07 8.92
N ILE A 300 -12.78 3.56 10.04
CA ILE A 300 -13.38 4.68 10.77
C ILE A 300 -13.32 5.96 9.93
N CYS A 301 -14.47 6.60 9.76
CA CYS A 301 -14.60 7.91 9.12
C CYS A 301 -15.40 8.82 10.04
N CYS A 302 -14.75 9.82 10.62
CA CYS A 302 -15.39 10.84 11.47
C CYS A 302 -15.87 12.06 10.67
N LEU A 303 -15.55 12.12 9.37
CA LEU A 303 -16.06 13.14 8.46
C LEU A 303 -17.47 12.76 8.00
N ILE A 304 -18.39 13.73 7.96
CA ILE A 304 -19.76 13.56 7.46
C ILE A 304 -19.86 14.25 6.09
N PRO A 305 -20.08 13.50 4.99
CA PRO A 305 -20.22 14.06 3.64
C PRO A 305 -21.64 14.57 3.37
N GLY A 306 -21.78 15.50 2.43
CA GLY A 306 -23.08 15.91 1.87
C GLY A 306 -23.91 16.82 2.77
N LEU A 307 -23.33 17.40 3.83
CA LEU A 307 -23.99 18.40 4.68
C LEU A 307 -24.08 19.73 3.93
N LYS A 308 -25.28 20.30 3.86
CA LYS A 308 -25.54 21.58 3.21
C LYS A 308 -24.71 22.70 3.84
N GLY A 309 -24.01 23.47 3.00
CA GLY A 309 -23.13 24.55 3.40
C GLY A 309 -21.79 24.13 4.02
N TRP A 310 -21.52 22.82 4.16
CA TRP A 310 -20.29 22.32 4.80
C TRP A 310 -19.53 21.32 3.91
N SER A 311 -20.17 20.24 3.52
CA SER A 311 -19.49 19.12 2.85
C SER A 311 -20.22 18.65 1.58
N GLU A 312 -20.91 19.54 0.89
CA GLU A 312 -21.68 19.24 -0.34
C GLU A 312 -20.78 18.69 -1.45
N ASN A 313 -19.53 19.14 -1.51
CA ASN A 313 -18.55 18.71 -2.50
C ASN A 313 -17.75 17.47 -2.06
N ILE A 314 -18.06 16.88 -0.89
CA ILE A 314 -17.36 15.69 -0.39
C ILE A 314 -18.20 14.44 -0.64
N LYS A 315 -17.56 13.43 -1.22
CA LYS A 315 -18.11 12.07 -1.36
C LYS A 315 -17.21 11.09 -0.65
N VAL A 316 -17.81 10.20 0.14
CA VAL A 316 -17.09 9.12 0.82
C VAL A 316 -17.66 7.80 0.39
N ILE A 317 -16.79 6.87 -0.01
CA ILE A 317 -17.13 5.47 -0.24
C ILE A 317 -16.26 4.57 0.60
N SER A 318 -16.79 3.38 0.91
CA SER A 318 -16.05 2.28 1.51
C SER A 318 -16.19 1.04 0.63
N ILE A 319 -15.11 0.32 0.38
CA ILE A 319 -15.13 -0.96 -0.33
C ILE A 319 -15.08 -2.09 0.69
N VAL A 320 -16.11 -2.93 0.67
CA VAL A 320 -16.17 -4.15 1.49
C VAL A 320 -16.30 -5.34 0.54
N GLY A 321 -15.19 -5.97 0.25
CA GLY A 321 -15.06 -7.06 -0.71
C GLY A 321 -14.29 -8.25 -0.16
N GLN A 322 -13.83 -9.10 -1.07
CA GLN A 322 -13.03 -10.28 -0.76
C GLN A 322 -11.67 -9.93 -0.13
N LEU A 323 -11.05 -8.84 -0.61
CA LEU A 323 -9.77 -8.35 -0.14
C LEU A 323 -9.97 -7.17 0.81
N LEU A 324 -9.05 -7.03 1.76
CA LEU A 324 -9.00 -5.87 2.63
C LEU A 324 -8.32 -4.69 1.91
N GLU A 325 -9.06 -3.62 1.69
CA GLU A 325 -8.51 -2.38 1.13
C GLU A 325 -7.56 -1.74 2.14
N HIS A 326 -6.25 -1.71 1.81
CA HIS A 326 -5.24 -1.31 2.78
C HIS A 326 -4.27 -0.25 2.26
N SER A 327 -4.11 -0.08 0.96
CA SER A 327 -3.25 0.95 0.38
C SER A 327 -3.68 2.36 0.76
N ARG A 328 -2.71 3.26 0.89
CA ARG A 328 -2.93 4.70 1.08
C ARG A 328 -2.40 5.44 -0.12
N ILE A 329 -3.28 6.24 -0.72
CA ILE A 329 -3.01 7.02 -1.92
C ILE A 329 -3.58 8.41 -1.70
N PHE A 330 -2.82 9.44 -2.02
CA PHE A 330 -3.27 10.83 -1.96
C PHE A 330 -3.02 11.48 -3.31
N LYS A 331 -4.04 12.14 -3.84
CA LYS A 331 -3.99 12.91 -5.07
C LYS A 331 -4.49 14.32 -4.80
N PHE A 332 -3.72 15.31 -5.25
CA PHE A 332 -4.07 16.72 -5.25
C PHE A 332 -4.00 17.23 -6.69
N GLU A 333 -5.02 17.97 -7.13
CA GLU A 333 -5.16 18.42 -8.53
C GLU A 333 -4.12 19.46 -8.93
N ASN A 334 -3.70 20.31 -7.98
CA ASN A 334 -2.59 21.23 -8.15
C ASN A 334 -2.67 22.06 -9.45
N ASN A 335 -3.81 22.72 -9.66
CA ASN A 335 -4.04 23.57 -10.82
C ASN A 335 -3.82 22.84 -12.18
N GLY A 336 -4.34 21.60 -12.31
CA GLY A 336 -4.25 20.82 -13.55
C GLY A 336 -2.92 20.07 -13.76
N ASN A 337 -2.01 20.11 -12.77
CA ASN A 337 -0.79 19.30 -12.74
C ASN A 337 -0.82 18.36 -11.52
N PRO A 338 -1.56 17.25 -11.57
CA PRO A 338 -1.89 16.45 -10.41
C PRO A 338 -0.67 15.80 -9.77
N LEU A 339 -0.60 15.90 -8.45
CA LEU A 339 0.42 15.30 -7.61
C LEU A 339 -0.13 14.03 -6.95
N TYR A 340 0.67 12.97 -6.98
CA TYR A 340 0.31 11.67 -6.41
C TYR A 340 1.31 11.27 -5.34
N TYR A 341 0.80 10.76 -4.23
CA TYR A 341 1.60 10.28 -3.12
C TYR A 341 1.11 8.90 -2.65
N LEU A 342 2.05 8.06 -2.29
CA LEU A 342 1.81 6.76 -1.66
C LEU A 342 2.42 6.76 -0.26
N GLY A 343 1.87 5.94 0.65
CA GLY A 343 2.49 5.88 1.97
C GLY A 343 1.86 4.93 2.96
N SER A 344 2.34 5.01 4.18
CA SER A 344 1.92 4.15 5.28
C SER A 344 0.90 4.80 6.22
N ALA A 345 0.70 6.12 6.15
CA ALA A 345 -0.11 6.89 7.06
C ALA A 345 -1.58 6.95 6.67
N ASP A 346 -2.44 6.88 7.66
CA ASP A 346 -3.84 7.30 7.58
C ASP A 346 -3.98 8.74 8.12
N TRP A 347 -5.07 9.41 7.82
CA TRP A 347 -5.39 10.71 8.40
C TRP A 347 -5.93 10.56 9.83
N MET A 348 -5.06 10.13 10.72
CA MET A 348 -5.29 9.93 12.14
C MET A 348 -4.22 10.64 12.94
N GLN A 349 -4.60 11.29 14.03
CA GLN A 349 -3.69 12.01 14.92
C GLN A 349 -2.47 11.15 15.33
N ARG A 350 -2.70 9.88 15.67
CA ARG A 350 -1.59 8.96 16.03
C ARG A 350 -0.61 8.70 14.88
N ASN A 351 -1.07 8.73 13.60
CA ASN A 351 -0.19 8.53 12.45
C ASN A 351 0.60 9.80 12.15
N LEU A 352 -0.05 10.95 12.25
CA LEU A 352 0.57 12.22 11.91
C LEU A 352 1.55 12.70 13.00
N ASP A 353 1.28 12.40 14.31
CA ASP A 353 1.96 13.02 15.44
C ASP A 353 2.72 12.04 16.36
N ARG A 354 2.43 10.71 16.32
CA ARG A 354 2.92 9.76 17.33
C ARG A 354 3.48 8.47 16.74
N ARG A 355 3.80 8.46 15.45
CA ARG A 355 4.41 7.34 14.75
C ARG A 355 5.49 7.81 13.80
N VAL A 356 6.38 6.92 13.43
CA VAL A 356 7.20 7.11 12.25
C VAL A 356 6.44 6.49 11.07
N GLU A 357 5.91 7.36 10.24
CA GLU A 357 5.24 7.01 8.98
C GLU A 357 6.02 7.62 7.82
N LEU A 358 5.83 7.06 6.64
CA LEU A 358 6.45 7.54 5.41
C LEU A 358 5.36 7.76 4.35
N VAL A 359 5.37 8.93 3.75
CA VAL A 359 4.67 9.26 2.51
C VAL A 359 5.71 9.73 1.51
N PHE A 360 5.57 9.34 0.25
CA PHE A 360 6.52 9.66 -0.82
C PHE A 360 5.78 9.98 -2.11
N PRO A 361 6.31 10.92 -2.94
CA PRO A 361 5.72 11.27 -4.22
C PRO A 361 5.86 10.13 -5.25
N VAL A 362 4.99 10.16 -6.24
CA VAL A 362 5.09 9.36 -7.46
C VAL A 362 5.43 10.32 -8.59
N GLU A 363 6.61 10.19 -9.17
CA GLU A 363 7.11 11.14 -10.17
C GLU A 363 7.13 10.56 -11.60
N ASP A 364 7.24 9.23 -11.73
CA ASP A 364 7.19 8.54 -13.01
C ASP A 364 5.78 8.61 -13.63
N GLU A 365 5.67 9.04 -14.88
CA GLU A 365 4.37 9.26 -15.54
C GLU A 365 3.58 7.96 -15.76
N ASP A 366 4.25 6.85 -16.06
CA ASP A 366 3.58 5.55 -16.22
C ASP A 366 2.99 5.10 -14.90
N ILE A 367 3.74 5.32 -13.81
CA ILE A 367 3.29 4.99 -12.45
C ILE A 367 2.15 5.93 -12.02
N LYS A 368 2.22 7.25 -12.30
CA LYS A 368 1.12 8.19 -12.05
C LYS A 368 -0.17 7.73 -12.74
N ASN A 369 -0.08 7.38 -14.02
CA ASN A 369 -1.22 6.88 -14.79
C ASN A 369 -1.81 5.60 -14.17
N ARG A 370 -0.97 4.71 -13.68
CA ARG A 370 -1.39 3.48 -13.03
C ARG A 370 -2.06 3.74 -11.67
N VAL A 371 -1.53 4.65 -10.86
CA VAL A 371 -2.12 5.07 -9.58
C VAL A 371 -3.46 5.76 -9.82
N GLU A 372 -3.56 6.62 -10.83
CA GLU A 372 -4.82 7.26 -11.22
C GLU A 372 -5.86 6.22 -11.66
N GLN A 373 -5.45 5.20 -12.43
CA GLN A 373 -6.33 4.09 -12.81
C GLN A 373 -6.84 3.34 -11.58
N ILE A 374 -5.99 3.09 -10.58
CA ILE A 374 -6.39 2.43 -9.32
C ILE A 374 -7.45 3.25 -8.61
N LEU A 375 -7.26 4.56 -8.46
CA LEU A 375 -8.24 5.44 -7.82
C LEU A 375 -9.56 5.47 -8.61
N LYS A 376 -9.50 5.70 -9.93
CA LYS A 376 -10.69 5.78 -10.80
C LYS A 376 -11.51 4.49 -10.82
N VAL A 377 -10.85 3.35 -10.91
CA VAL A 377 -11.53 2.05 -10.93
C VAL A 377 -12.18 1.77 -9.57
N THR A 378 -11.50 2.07 -8.47
CA THR A 378 -12.03 1.89 -7.12
C THR A 378 -13.24 2.78 -6.87
N LEU A 379 -13.19 4.07 -7.26
CA LEU A 379 -14.31 5.01 -7.14
C LEU A 379 -15.53 4.63 -8.00
N LYS A 380 -15.32 3.87 -9.08
CA LYS A 380 -16.37 3.37 -9.98
C LYS A 380 -16.93 2.00 -9.58
N ASP A 381 -16.47 1.39 -8.49
CA ASP A 381 -17.00 0.10 -8.03
C ASP A 381 -18.50 0.22 -7.74
N THR A 382 -19.28 -0.70 -8.33
CA THR A 382 -20.75 -0.76 -8.18
C THR A 382 -21.21 -2.04 -7.49
N VAL A 383 -20.28 -2.91 -7.10
CA VAL A 383 -20.57 -4.21 -6.49
C VAL A 383 -20.31 -4.20 -4.99
N ASN A 384 -19.14 -3.71 -4.60
CA ASN A 384 -18.65 -3.73 -3.22
C ASN A 384 -18.68 -2.36 -2.55
N ALA A 385 -18.84 -1.27 -3.34
CA ALA A 385 -18.82 0.08 -2.80
C ALA A 385 -20.09 0.41 -2.02
N ARG A 386 -19.90 1.00 -0.87
CA ARG A 386 -20.93 1.62 -0.04
C ARG A 386 -20.66 3.11 0.06
N LYS A 387 -21.66 3.92 -0.22
CA LYS A 387 -21.58 5.39 -0.08
C LYS A 387 -22.04 5.77 1.32
N GLN A 388 -21.27 6.60 2.00
CA GLN A 388 -21.67 7.22 3.25
C GLN A 388 -22.66 8.36 2.96
N LEU A 389 -23.75 8.43 3.74
CA LEU A 389 -24.77 9.47 3.66
C LEU A 389 -24.60 10.51 4.78
N PRO A 390 -25.29 11.67 4.70
CA PRO A 390 -25.22 12.72 5.73
C PRO A 390 -25.69 12.28 7.12
N ASP A 391 -26.53 11.25 7.20
CA ASP A 391 -26.97 10.62 8.46
C ASP A 391 -25.96 9.60 9.02
N THR A 392 -24.76 9.53 8.43
CA THR A 392 -23.67 8.62 8.78
C THR A 392 -23.89 7.15 8.39
N THR A 393 -25.03 6.80 7.81
CA THR A 393 -25.29 5.44 7.32
C THR A 393 -24.54 5.13 6.01
N TYR A 394 -24.34 3.85 5.73
CA TYR A 394 -23.64 3.38 4.53
C TYR A 394 -24.58 2.53 3.67
N HIS A 395 -24.84 2.97 2.44
CA HIS A 395 -25.68 2.28 1.50
C HIS A 395 -24.89 1.80 0.28
N LEU A 396 -25.29 0.66 -0.28
CA LEU A 396 -24.73 0.19 -1.55
C LEU A 396 -24.87 1.27 -2.62
N VAL A 397 -23.85 1.45 -3.43
CA VAL A 397 -23.88 2.42 -4.53
C VAL A 397 -25.00 2.03 -5.51
N ASP A 398 -25.80 3.02 -5.92
CA ASP A 398 -26.89 2.83 -6.90
C ASP A 398 -26.33 2.32 -8.25
N LYS A 399 -26.86 1.20 -8.71
CA LYS A 399 -26.40 0.49 -9.92
C LYS A 399 -27.17 0.90 -11.17
N ARG A 400 -28.29 1.62 -11.04
CA ARG A 400 -29.15 2.00 -12.17
C ARG A 400 -28.39 2.86 -13.17
N GLY A 401 -28.42 2.47 -14.44
CA GLY A 401 -27.70 3.14 -15.52
C GLY A 401 -26.15 3.01 -15.46
N ARG A 402 -25.59 2.17 -14.57
CA ARG A 402 -24.15 1.98 -14.44
C ARG A 402 -23.74 0.56 -14.82
N LYS A 403 -22.59 0.45 -15.48
CA LYS A 403 -21.97 -0.85 -15.75
C LYS A 403 -21.57 -1.53 -14.42
N ARG A 404 -21.88 -2.81 -14.28
CA ARG A 404 -21.46 -3.61 -13.12
C ARG A 404 -19.95 -3.72 -13.10
N LEU A 405 -19.31 -3.18 -12.08
CA LEU A 405 -17.87 -3.19 -11.88
C LEU A 405 -17.54 -3.62 -10.44
N ASN A 406 -16.80 -4.72 -10.30
CA ASN A 406 -16.12 -5.12 -9.08
C ASN A 406 -14.64 -4.76 -9.24
N SER A 407 -14.18 -3.75 -8.53
CA SER A 407 -12.81 -3.23 -8.65
C SER A 407 -11.75 -4.29 -8.41
N GLN A 408 -11.92 -5.14 -7.39
CA GLN A 408 -10.97 -6.19 -7.04
C GLN A 408 -10.84 -7.25 -8.14
N LYS A 409 -11.96 -7.74 -8.68
CA LYS A 409 -11.95 -8.67 -9.83
C LYS A 409 -11.40 -8.01 -11.09
N HIS A 410 -11.64 -6.72 -11.28
CA HIS A 410 -11.13 -5.95 -12.41
C HIS A 410 -9.60 -5.85 -12.37
N PHE A 411 -9.01 -5.50 -11.22
CA PHE A 411 -7.56 -5.43 -11.06
C PHE A 411 -6.88 -6.79 -11.28
N SER A 412 -7.48 -7.88 -10.81
CA SER A 412 -6.98 -9.23 -11.09
C SER A 412 -6.90 -9.52 -12.59
N LYS A 413 -7.96 -9.15 -13.35
CA LYS A 413 -7.96 -9.28 -14.82
C LYS A 413 -6.93 -8.39 -15.49
N LEU A 414 -6.77 -7.15 -15.05
CA LEU A 414 -5.77 -6.23 -15.59
C LEU A 414 -4.35 -6.78 -15.41
N ALA A 415 -4.01 -7.30 -14.23
CA ALA A 415 -2.71 -7.90 -13.97
C ALA A 415 -2.43 -9.09 -14.90
N GLN A 416 -3.42 -9.99 -15.09
CA GLN A 416 -3.31 -11.12 -16.01
C GLN A 416 -3.15 -10.66 -17.47
N GLN A 417 -3.90 -9.65 -17.90
CA GLN A 417 -3.80 -9.10 -19.26
C GLN A 417 -2.44 -8.47 -19.51
N ALA A 418 -1.92 -7.69 -18.55
CA ALA A 418 -0.60 -7.08 -18.64
C ALA A 418 0.51 -8.15 -18.77
N GLN A 419 0.49 -9.17 -17.90
CA GLN A 419 1.46 -10.26 -17.98
C GLN A 419 1.37 -11.03 -19.31
N ASN A 420 0.15 -11.31 -19.80
CA ASN A 420 -0.03 -12.02 -21.08
C ASN A 420 0.43 -11.19 -22.27
N ALA A 421 0.30 -9.86 -22.21
CA ALA A 421 0.80 -8.97 -23.26
C ALA A 421 2.33 -9.05 -23.36
N VAL A 422 3.03 -8.98 -22.22
CA VAL A 422 4.49 -9.11 -22.17
C VAL A 422 4.92 -10.49 -22.65
N LYS A 423 4.31 -11.59 -22.18
CA LYS A 423 4.59 -12.96 -22.64
C LYS A 423 4.54 -13.09 -24.16
N LYS A 424 3.54 -12.50 -24.81
CA LYS A 424 3.42 -12.52 -26.27
C LYS A 424 4.56 -11.77 -26.94
N GLN A 425 4.94 -10.61 -26.42
CA GLN A 425 6.04 -9.81 -26.97
C GLN A 425 7.38 -10.55 -26.86
N THR A 426 7.65 -11.16 -25.70
CA THR A 426 8.86 -11.96 -25.47
C THR A 426 8.90 -13.17 -26.42
N TYR A 427 7.78 -13.87 -26.57
CA TYR A 427 7.69 -15.00 -27.51
C TYR A 427 8.03 -14.58 -28.95
N VAL A 428 7.48 -13.46 -29.42
CA VAL A 428 7.78 -12.94 -30.76
C VAL A 428 9.27 -12.57 -30.92
N ARG A 429 9.89 -11.98 -29.88
CA ARG A 429 11.33 -11.66 -29.89
C ARG A 429 12.22 -12.92 -29.91
N THR A 430 11.82 -13.98 -29.19
CA THR A 430 12.63 -15.19 -29.03
C THR A 430 12.52 -16.16 -30.23
N VAL A 431 11.34 -16.22 -30.85
CA VAL A 431 11.09 -17.18 -31.98
C VAL A 431 11.41 -16.56 -33.33
N GLY A 432 11.63 -15.25 -33.39
CA GLY A 432 11.87 -14.52 -34.65
C GLY A 432 10.61 -14.41 -35.51
N THR A 433 10.53 -13.36 -36.33
CA THR A 433 9.54 -13.30 -37.41
C THR A 433 9.79 -14.49 -38.36
N PRO A 434 8.77 -15.27 -38.73
CA PRO A 434 8.97 -16.31 -39.74
C PRO A 434 9.62 -15.68 -40.96
N MET A 435 10.78 -16.19 -41.38
CA MET A 435 11.37 -15.81 -42.65
C MET A 435 10.32 -16.10 -43.73
N VAL A 436 9.82 -15.06 -44.36
CA VAL A 436 9.02 -15.22 -45.57
C VAL A 436 9.96 -15.92 -46.59
N PRO A 437 9.63 -17.10 -47.10
CA PRO A 437 10.46 -17.74 -48.08
C PRO A 437 10.60 -16.82 -49.30
N ALA A 438 11.82 -16.54 -49.70
CA ALA A 438 12.08 -15.80 -50.92
C ALA A 438 11.31 -16.47 -52.07
N LYS A 439 10.52 -15.70 -52.80
CA LYS A 439 9.88 -16.16 -54.05
C LYS A 439 11.01 -16.60 -55.00
N GLU A 440 11.15 -17.93 -55.22
CA GLU A 440 11.89 -18.44 -56.36
C GLU A 440 11.16 -17.99 -57.63
N GLY A 441 11.88 -17.37 -58.54
CA GLY A 441 11.49 -17.26 -59.92
C GLY A 441 11.34 -15.88 -60.47
N GLU A 442 12.46 -15.28 -60.86
CA GLU A 442 12.52 -14.56 -62.13
C GLU A 442 13.85 -14.98 -62.81
N LYS A 443 13.70 -15.85 -63.78
CA LYS A 443 14.78 -16.15 -64.73
C LYS A 443 14.97 -14.95 -65.60
N ALA A 444 16.19 -14.43 -65.64
CA ALA A 444 16.62 -13.48 -66.63
C ALA A 444 16.63 -14.16 -68.02
N GLU A 445 15.98 -13.53 -68.98
CA GLU A 445 16.37 -13.61 -70.39
C GLU A 445 17.39 -12.50 -70.73
#